data_5da00672a27cfa2de43e314a9220d81b
#
_entry.id   5da00672a27cfa2de43e314a9220d81b
#
_cell.length_a   1.000
_cell.length_b   1.000
_cell.length_c   1.000
_cell.angle_alpha   90.00
_cell.angle_beta   90.00
_cell.angle_gamma   90.00
#
_symmetry.space_group_name_H-M   'P 1'
#
loop_
_entity.id
_entity.type
_entity.pdbx_description
1 polymer ?
#
loop_
_entity_poly.entity_id
_entity_poly.type
_entity_poly.pdbx_seq_one_letter_code
_entity_poly.pdbx_strand_id
1 'polypeptide(L)'
;NKVDKPSEDIPADTDVVVIPAPKTDYLEEDIKKVSDFLNNDGNLGKQLLYIASYGQEDTPNLDEFLSEYGLSVGKGVICESDSGKYYNSPCVTVASDVSDNFTQDVSTEKPAILSALCRPVNTLFDEQDMVSTDAYLKSSDSAYTANVDISQTTGQVNIGDALVKGQQNYMA
;
A
#
# COMPACT_ATOMS: atom_id res chain seq x y z
N ASN A 1 11.96 15.31 9.65
CA ASN A 1 12.67 15.99 8.56
C ASN A 1 11.95 15.63 7.26
N LYS A 2 11.66 16.62 6.41
CA LYS A 2 11.12 16.40 5.08
C LYS A 2 12.30 16.44 4.10
N VAL A 3 12.51 15.36 3.38
CA VAL A 3 13.47 15.28 2.28
C VAL A 3 12.65 15.31 0.99
N ASP A 4 12.83 16.30 0.16
CA ASP A 4 12.03 16.45 -1.08
C ASP A 4 12.45 15.47 -2.18
N LYS A 5 13.65 14.87 -2.05
CA LYS A 5 14.15 13.70 -2.81
C LYS A 5 15.21 13.03 -1.94
N PRO A 6 15.43 11.72 -2.06
CA PRO A 6 16.52 11.03 -1.35
C PRO A 6 17.92 11.36 -1.90
N SER A 7 18.09 12.53 -2.54
CA SER A 7 19.41 13.05 -2.94
C SER A 7 20.31 13.36 -1.75
N GLU A 8 19.71 13.54 -0.56
CA GLU A 8 20.45 13.66 0.70
C GLU A 8 20.50 12.31 1.41
N ASP A 9 21.51 12.09 2.22
CA ASP A 9 21.62 10.88 3.03
C ASP A 9 20.54 10.88 4.11
N ILE A 10 20.00 9.69 4.41
CA ILE A 10 19.03 9.51 5.50
C ILE A 10 19.78 9.73 6.82
N PRO A 11 19.35 10.65 7.71
CA PRO A 11 20.01 10.89 8.98
C PRO A 11 20.14 9.59 9.81
N ALA A 12 21.28 9.41 10.47
CA ALA A 12 21.58 8.19 11.23
C ALA A 12 20.62 7.93 12.41
N ASP A 13 20.01 8.99 12.95
CA ASP A 13 19.04 8.93 14.05
C ASP A 13 17.59 8.71 13.56
N THR A 14 17.40 8.43 12.26
CA THR A 14 16.08 8.09 11.71
C THR A 14 15.70 6.66 12.10
N ASP A 15 14.47 6.45 12.55
CA ASP A 15 13.92 5.11 12.82
C ASP A 15 12.95 4.65 11.73
N VAL A 16 12.22 5.58 11.11
CA VAL A 16 11.20 5.29 10.11
C VAL A 16 11.38 6.21 8.90
N VAL A 17 11.42 5.64 7.71
CA VAL A 17 11.32 6.37 6.45
C VAL A 17 9.88 6.25 5.92
N VAL A 18 9.30 7.35 5.46
CA VAL A 18 7.97 7.35 4.84
C VAL A 18 8.08 7.80 3.39
N ILE A 19 7.61 6.97 2.47
CA ILE A 19 7.52 7.30 1.04
C ILE A 19 6.04 7.48 0.69
N PRO A 20 5.51 8.72 0.72
CA PRO A 20 4.11 8.98 0.46
C PRO A 20 3.86 9.26 -1.03
N ALA A 21 3.25 8.32 -1.73
CA ALA A 21 2.72 8.49 -3.09
C ALA A 21 3.72 9.19 -4.05
N PRO A 22 4.88 8.58 -4.36
CA PRO A 22 5.87 9.20 -5.21
C PRO A 22 5.29 9.51 -6.60
N LYS A 23 5.57 10.70 -7.12
CA LYS A 23 5.07 11.14 -8.43
C LYS A 23 5.96 10.69 -9.58
N THR A 24 7.18 10.36 -9.28
CA THR A 24 8.19 9.86 -10.23
C THR A 24 8.92 8.71 -9.60
N ASP A 25 9.42 7.80 -10.42
CA ASP A 25 10.23 6.70 -9.94
C ASP A 25 11.54 7.18 -9.27
N TYR A 26 12.11 6.33 -8.46
CA TYR A 26 13.38 6.58 -7.79
C TYR A 26 14.54 6.09 -8.68
N LEU A 27 15.67 6.77 -8.60
CA LEU A 27 16.90 6.29 -9.22
C LEU A 27 17.46 5.10 -8.40
N GLU A 28 18.22 4.23 -9.04
CA GLU A 28 18.86 3.09 -8.36
C GLU A 28 19.70 3.53 -7.17
N GLU A 29 20.39 4.67 -7.26
CA GLU A 29 21.17 5.24 -6.16
C GLU A 29 20.30 5.67 -4.96
N ASP A 30 19.07 6.12 -5.21
CA ASP A 30 18.12 6.51 -4.17
C ASP A 30 17.51 5.26 -3.52
N ILE A 31 17.18 4.24 -4.32
CA ILE A 31 16.76 2.93 -3.82
C ILE A 31 17.83 2.32 -2.93
N LYS A 32 19.11 2.39 -3.36
CA LYS A 32 20.21 1.89 -2.56
C LYS A 32 20.30 2.56 -1.19
N LYS A 33 20.07 3.85 -1.07
CA LYS A 33 20.05 4.56 0.22
C LYS A 33 18.96 4.02 1.16
N VAL A 34 17.77 3.74 0.61
CA VAL A 34 16.66 3.16 1.39
C VAL A 34 17.01 1.73 1.82
N SER A 35 17.58 0.94 0.92
CA SER A 35 18.04 -0.43 1.21
C SER A 35 19.13 -0.45 2.29
N ASP A 36 20.16 0.39 2.17
CA ASP A 36 21.24 0.52 3.16
C ASP A 36 20.66 0.97 4.52
N PHE A 37 19.71 1.89 4.53
CA PHE A 37 19.02 2.32 5.75
C PHE A 37 18.28 1.15 6.42
N LEU A 38 17.52 0.35 5.69
CA LEU A 38 16.80 -0.79 6.25
C LEU A 38 17.74 -1.89 6.74
N ASN A 39 18.85 -2.13 6.02
CA ASN A 39 19.88 -3.07 6.43
C ASN A 39 20.58 -2.64 7.73
N ASN A 40 20.76 -1.32 7.94
CA ASN A 40 21.34 -0.75 9.17
C ASN A 40 22.65 -1.45 9.59
N ASP A 41 23.59 -1.60 8.64
CA ASP A 41 24.86 -2.31 8.85
C ASP A 41 24.67 -3.77 9.34
N GLY A 42 23.59 -4.43 8.92
CA GLY A 42 23.24 -5.80 9.31
C GLY A 42 22.49 -5.92 10.66
N ASN A 43 22.24 -4.79 11.35
CA ASN A 43 21.50 -4.80 12.62
C ASN A 43 19.98 -4.84 12.41
N LEU A 44 19.48 -4.46 11.21
CA LEU A 44 18.04 -4.33 10.92
C LEU A 44 17.32 -3.36 11.87
N GLY A 45 16.04 -3.54 12.11
CA GLY A 45 15.26 -2.77 13.08
C GLY A 45 14.79 -1.38 12.62
N LYS A 46 15.17 -0.94 11.41
CA LYS A 46 14.63 0.27 10.77
C LYS A 46 13.35 -0.06 10.01
N GLN A 47 12.52 0.94 9.76
CA GLN A 47 11.19 0.75 9.19
C GLN A 47 10.98 1.63 7.95
N LEU A 48 10.26 1.09 6.97
CA LEU A 48 9.77 1.82 5.81
C LEU A 48 8.23 1.75 5.78
N LEU A 49 7.59 2.90 5.67
CA LEU A 49 6.17 3.01 5.34
C LEU A 49 6.04 3.53 3.90
N TYR A 50 5.61 2.67 2.99
CA TYR A 50 5.29 3.05 1.62
C TYR A 50 3.78 3.22 1.46
N ILE A 51 3.35 4.33 0.86
CA ILE A 51 1.94 4.63 0.61
C ILE A 51 1.75 4.85 -0.89
N ALA A 52 1.04 3.95 -1.56
CA ALA A 52 0.69 4.09 -2.96
C ALA A 52 -0.57 4.94 -3.16
N SER A 53 -0.59 5.75 -4.20
CA SER A 53 -1.77 6.54 -4.61
C SER A 53 -2.40 5.97 -5.88
N TYR A 54 -3.71 6.12 -6.02
CA TYR A 54 -4.45 5.72 -7.22
C TYR A 54 -3.97 6.46 -8.50
N GLY A 55 -3.49 7.70 -8.36
CA GLY A 55 -2.98 8.53 -9.46
C GLY A 55 -1.44 8.53 -9.59
N GLN A 56 -0.77 7.56 -8.96
CA GLN A 56 0.68 7.44 -9.05
C GLN A 56 1.08 6.90 -10.42
N GLU A 57 2.09 7.50 -11.03
CA GLU A 57 2.76 6.98 -12.23
C GLU A 57 3.44 5.63 -11.96
N ASP A 58 3.83 4.93 -13.01
CA ASP A 58 4.58 3.68 -12.88
C ASP A 58 5.97 3.96 -12.23
N THR A 59 6.34 3.15 -11.26
CA THR A 59 7.58 3.28 -10.46
C THR A 59 8.37 1.98 -10.46
N PRO A 60 8.93 1.56 -11.63
CA PRO A 60 9.52 0.23 -11.79
C PRO A 60 10.67 -0.07 -10.82
N ASN A 61 11.54 0.89 -10.50
CA ASN A 61 12.63 0.67 -9.55
C ASN A 61 12.10 0.48 -8.12
N LEU A 62 11.09 1.25 -7.71
CA LEU A 62 10.42 1.04 -6.42
C LEU A 62 9.65 -0.28 -6.39
N ASP A 63 9.00 -0.65 -7.47
CA ASP A 63 8.25 -1.92 -7.56
C ASP A 63 9.20 -3.12 -7.48
N GLU A 64 10.37 -3.06 -8.13
CA GLU A 64 11.42 -4.08 -8.01
C GLU A 64 11.94 -4.17 -6.57
N PHE A 65 12.25 -3.04 -5.95
CA PHE A 65 12.69 -2.98 -4.56
C PHE A 65 11.66 -3.57 -3.59
N LEU A 66 10.38 -3.23 -3.73
CA LEU A 66 9.31 -3.79 -2.88
C LEU A 66 9.19 -5.31 -3.08
N SER A 67 9.45 -5.81 -4.29
CA SER A 67 9.38 -7.24 -4.59
C SER A 67 10.43 -8.06 -3.84
N GLU A 68 11.60 -7.49 -3.53
CA GLU A 68 12.62 -8.11 -2.68
C GLU A 68 12.11 -8.39 -1.27
N TYR A 69 11.15 -7.57 -0.79
CA TYR A 69 10.47 -7.73 0.50
C TYR A 69 9.14 -8.49 0.38
N GLY A 70 8.90 -9.13 -0.76
CA GLY A 70 7.69 -9.94 -0.98
C GLY A 70 6.41 -9.15 -1.22
N LEU A 71 6.51 -7.87 -1.58
CA LEU A 71 5.38 -6.98 -1.77
C LEU A 71 5.28 -6.49 -3.21
N SER A 72 4.06 -6.31 -3.72
CA SER A 72 3.82 -5.59 -4.96
C SER A 72 2.55 -4.75 -4.89
N VAL A 73 2.56 -3.60 -5.55
CA VAL A 73 1.40 -2.72 -5.64
C VAL A 73 0.68 -2.99 -6.96
N GLY A 74 -0.53 -3.53 -6.87
CA GLY A 74 -1.33 -3.85 -8.05
C GLY A 74 -1.91 -2.62 -8.74
N LYS A 75 -2.49 -2.83 -9.92
CA LYS A 75 -3.12 -1.76 -10.72
C LYS A 75 -4.60 -1.59 -10.35
N GLY A 76 -5.07 -0.37 -10.59
CA GLY A 76 -6.45 0.02 -10.32
C GLY A 76 -6.71 0.33 -8.84
N VAL A 77 -7.96 0.54 -8.53
CA VAL A 77 -8.48 0.86 -7.19
C VAL A 77 -9.36 -0.28 -6.74
N ILE A 78 -9.31 -0.60 -5.46
CA ILE A 78 -10.18 -1.59 -4.85
C ILE A 78 -11.58 -1.01 -4.75
N CYS A 79 -12.54 -1.72 -5.32
CA CYS A 79 -13.97 -1.42 -5.29
C CYS A 79 -14.75 -2.64 -4.80
N GLU A 80 -15.94 -2.42 -4.29
CA GLU A 80 -16.87 -3.45 -3.83
C GLU A 80 -18.12 -3.53 -4.69
N SER A 81 -18.57 -4.74 -4.98
CA SER A 81 -19.86 -4.99 -5.66
C SER A 81 -21.03 -5.19 -4.69
N ASP A 82 -20.75 -5.57 -3.44
CA ASP A 82 -21.74 -5.68 -2.38
C ASP A 82 -21.97 -4.31 -1.71
N SER A 83 -23.20 -3.78 -1.81
CA SER A 83 -23.57 -2.49 -1.22
C SER A 83 -23.47 -2.43 0.30
N GLY A 84 -23.41 -3.56 0.99
CA GLY A 84 -23.17 -3.65 2.42
C GLY A 84 -21.68 -3.51 2.82
N LYS A 85 -20.79 -3.45 1.85
CA LYS A 85 -19.32 -3.43 2.04
C LYS A 85 -18.65 -2.14 1.58
N TYR A 86 -19.41 -1.11 1.23
CA TYR A 86 -18.88 0.20 0.89
C TYR A 86 -19.77 1.33 1.44
N TYR A 87 -19.22 2.54 1.50
CA TYR A 87 -19.93 3.73 1.96
C TYR A 87 -19.97 4.79 0.85
N ASN A 88 -21.17 5.17 0.43
CA ASN A 88 -21.48 6.18 -0.60
C ASN A 88 -20.95 5.89 -2.02
N SER A 89 -19.85 5.19 -2.17
CA SER A 89 -19.26 4.85 -3.47
C SER A 89 -18.61 3.47 -3.39
N PRO A 90 -18.73 2.63 -4.43
CA PRO A 90 -18.06 1.34 -4.47
C PRO A 90 -16.55 1.38 -4.18
N CYS A 91 -15.88 2.50 -4.43
CA CYS A 91 -14.44 2.68 -4.17
C CYS A 91 -14.14 3.30 -2.79
N VAL A 92 -15.14 3.41 -1.91
CA VAL A 92 -14.97 3.73 -0.47
C VAL A 92 -15.40 2.50 0.31
N THR A 93 -14.50 1.57 0.46
CA THR A 93 -14.77 0.21 0.92
C THR A 93 -14.60 0.07 2.42
N VAL A 94 -15.24 -0.95 3.00
CA VAL A 94 -15.06 -1.33 4.41
C VAL A 94 -14.18 -2.57 4.46
N ALA A 95 -13.08 -2.52 5.23
CA ALA A 95 -12.25 -3.70 5.45
C ALA A 95 -13.08 -4.80 6.10
N SER A 96 -13.09 -5.99 5.50
CA SER A 96 -13.86 -7.14 5.96
C SER A 96 -13.06 -8.08 6.85
N ASP A 97 -11.74 -8.12 6.64
CA ASP A 97 -10.81 -8.87 7.45
C ASP A 97 -9.71 -7.94 7.95
N VAL A 98 -9.50 -7.93 9.25
CA VAL A 98 -8.52 -7.10 9.94
C VAL A 98 -7.69 -8.01 10.82
N SER A 99 -6.39 -8.09 10.55
CA SER A 99 -5.47 -8.91 11.32
C SER A 99 -5.46 -8.48 12.80
N ASP A 100 -5.45 -9.47 13.69
CA ASP A 100 -5.35 -9.21 15.13
C ASP A 100 -4.03 -8.51 15.49
N ASN A 101 -2.95 -8.75 14.73
CA ASN A 101 -1.67 -8.05 14.88
C ASN A 101 -1.78 -6.55 14.65
N PHE A 102 -2.70 -6.11 13.79
CA PHE A 102 -2.94 -4.68 13.53
C PHE A 102 -3.77 -4.00 14.62
N THR A 103 -4.64 -4.74 15.32
CA THR A 103 -5.60 -4.16 16.26
C THR A 103 -5.28 -4.41 17.72
N GLN A 104 -4.24 -5.15 18.05
CA GLN A 104 -4.00 -5.64 19.40
C GLN A 104 -3.86 -4.54 20.47
N ASP A 105 -3.47 -3.32 20.08
CA ASP A 105 -3.29 -2.18 20.99
C ASP A 105 -4.35 -1.06 20.80
N VAL A 106 -5.33 -1.25 19.89
CA VAL A 106 -6.20 -0.13 19.49
C VAL A 106 -7.55 -0.13 20.20
N SER A 107 -8.17 -1.24 20.46
CA SER A 107 -9.47 -1.33 21.17
C SER A 107 -9.96 -2.77 21.31
N THR A 108 -10.78 -3.03 22.34
CA THR A 108 -11.55 -4.27 22.48
C THR A 108 -12.73 -4.36 21.50
N GLU A 109 -13.13 -3.23 20.89
CA GLU A 109 -14.14 -3.16 19.84
C GLU A 109 -13.44 -2.98 18.50
N LYS A 110 -13.64 -3.90 17.55
CA LYS A 110 -13.07 -3.79 16.18
C LYS A 110 -13.76 -2.62 15.46
N PRO A 111 -13.10 -1.48 15.26
CA PRO A 111 -13.69 -0.36 14.53
C PRO A 111 -13.87 -0.71 13.07
N ALA A 112 -14.88 -0.15 12.41
CA ALA A 112 -15.01 -0.21 10.97
C ALA A 112 -13.90 0.63 10.33
N ILE A 113 -13.04 0.00 9.54
CA ILE A 113 -11.95 0.68 8.83
C ILE A 113 -12.43 0.94 7.41
N LEU A 114 -12.51 2.22 7.05
CA LEU A 114 -12.83 2.68 5.70
C LEU A 114 -11.55 2.89 4.90
N SER A 115 -11.52 2.34 3.70
CA SER A 115 -10.44 2.51 2.73
C SER A 115 -10.99 3.19 1.48
N ALA A 116 -10.47 4.36 1.13
CA ALA A 116 -10.95 5.15 0.00
C ALA A 116 -9.89 5.21 -1.11
N LEU A 117 -10.26 4.82 -2.32
CA LEU A 117 -9.40 4.88 -3.51
C LEU A 117 -8.05 4.18 -3.32
N CYS A 118 -8.02 3.08 -2.59
CA CYS A 118 -6.81 2.33 -2.30
C CYS A 118 -6.41 1.43 -3.47
N ARG A 119 -5.12 1.38 -3.78
CA ARG A 119 -4.54 0.36 -4.65
C ARG A 119 -4.37 -0.94 -3.88
N PRO A 120 -4.47 -2.10 -4.53
CA PRO A 120 -4.20 -3.37 -3.86
C PRO A 120 -2.70 -3.54 -3.59
N VAL A 121 -2.38 -4.08 -2.42
CA VAL A 121 -1.02 -4.52 -2.06
C VAL A 121 -1.02 -6.04 -2.01
N ASN A 122 -0.24 -6.68 -2.87
CA ASN A 122 -0.16 -8.14 -2.93
C ASN A 122 1.07 -8.62 -2.17
N THR A 123 0.91 -9.74 -1.45
CA THR A 123 2.04 -10.53 -0.95
C THR A 123 2.47 -11.50 -2.04
N LEU A 124 3.76 -11.58 -2.33
CA LEU A 124 4.32 -12.44 -3.39
C LEU A 124 4.70 -13.82 -2.88
N PHE A 125 4.92 -13.93 -1.57
CA PHE A 125 5.19 -15.18 -0.85
C PHE A 125 4.78 -15.00 0.61
N ASP A 126 4.59 -16.09 1.35
CA ASP A 126 4.33 -16.04 2.79
C ASP A 126 5.64 -15.94 3.58
N GLU A 127 6.65 -16.73 3.19
CA GLU A 127 7.97 -16.74 3.79
C GLU A 127 9.02 -17.12 2.73
N GLN A 128 10.08 -16.33 2.66
CA GLN A 128 11.25 -16.62 1.81
C GLN A 128 12.51 -16.10 2.48
N ASP A 129 13.51 -16.97 2.65
CA ASP A 129 14.76 -16.70 3.36
C ASP A 129 14.48 -16.22 4.80
N MET A 130 14.74 -14.95 5.11
CA MET A 130 14.45 -14.34 6.41
C MET A 130 13.33 -13.28 6.33
N VAL A 131 12.61 -13.24 5.23
CA VAL A 131 11.51 -12.29 5.00
C VAL A 131 10.19 -13.05 5.10
N SER A 132 9.28 -12.57 5.93
CA SER A 132 7.88 -13.02 5.99
C SER A 132 6.96 -11.88 5.61
N THR A 133 5.86 -12.20 4.91
CA THR A 133 4.85 -11.22 4.54
C THR A 133 3.52 -11.55 5.19
N ASP A 134 2.79 -10.51 5.58
CA ASP A 134 1.46 -10.65 6.18
C ASP A 134 0.54 -9.54 5.67
N ALA A 135 -0.71 -9.87 5.41
CA ALA A 135 -1.72 -8.91 4.99
C ALA A 135 -2.58 -8.50 6.18
N TYR A 136 -2.49 -7.23 6.56
CA TYR A 136 -3.15 -6.71 7.76
C TYR A 136 -4.61 -6.31 7.55
N LEU A 137 -4.93 -5.79 6.37
CA LEU A 137 -6.28 -5.33 6.05
C LEU A 137 -6.72 -5.89 4.69
N LYS A 138 -7.87 -6.56 4.64
CA LYS A 138 -8.41 -7.16 3.41
C LYS A 138 -9.85 -6.75 3.17
N SER A 139 -10.22 -6.70 1.89
CA SER A 139 -11.59 -6.53 1.42
C SER A 139 -12.42 -7.80 1.62
N SER A 140 -13.67 -7.77 1.20
CA SER A 140 -14.49 -8.97 1.05
C SER A 140 -14.16 -9.74 -0.25
N ASP A 141 -14.73 -10.95 -0.38
CA ASP A 141 -14.63 -11.75 -1.61
C ASP A 141 -15.41 -11.15 -2.80
N SER A 142 -16.33 -10.22 -2.53
CA SER A 142 -17.09 -9.49 -3.57
C SER A 142 -16.35 -8.28 -4.14
N ALA A 143 -15.12 -8.01 -3.66
CA ALA A 143 -14.29 -6.94 -4.15
C ALA A 143 -13.74 -7.21 -5.55
N TYR A 144 -13.33 -6.13 -6.18
CA TYR A 144 -12.63 -6.15 -7.46
C TYR A 144 -11.73 -4.92 -7.56
N THR A 145 -10.74 -4.96 -8.44
CA THR A 145 -9.98 -3.75 -8.79
C THR A 145 -10.46 -3.22 -10.14
N ALA A 146 -10.48 -1.90 -10.29
CA ALA A 146 -10.82 -1.24 -11.54
C ALA A 146 -10.03 0.06 -11.72
N ASN A 147 -9.84 0.47 -12.96
CA ASN A 147 -9.38 1.84 -13.22
C ASN A 147 -10.49 2.80 -12.86
N VAL A 148 -10.12 3.91 -12.25
CA VAL A 148 -11.07 4.97 -11.90
C VAL A 148 -10.62 6.30 -12.51
N ASP A 149 -11.61 7.07 -12.97
CA ASP A 149 -11.44 8.46 -13.38
C ASP A 149 -12.28 9.36 -12.48
N ILE A 150 -11.64 10.37 -11.91
CA ILE A 150 -12.30 11.32 -11.01
C ILE A 150 -12.44 12.65 -11.70
N SER A 151 -13.69 13.03 -11.98
CA SER A 151 -13.99 14.34 -12.55
C SER A 151 -13.47 15.46 -11.63
N GLN A 152 -12.54 16.25 -12.13
CA GLN A 152 -12.00 17.40 -11.39
C GLN A 152 -13.03 18.50 -11.12
N THR A 153 -14.11 18.51 -11.88
CA THR A 153 -15.18 19.53 -11.76
C THR A 153 -16.27 19.11 -10.78
N THR A 154 -16.69 17.83 -10.79
CA THR A 154 -17.83 17.34 -10.03
C THR A 154 -17.43 16.43 -8.87
N GLY A 155 -16.20 15.93 -8.84
CA GLY A 155 -15.75 14.90 -7.90
C GLY A 155 -16.37 13.51 -8.17
N GLN A 156 -17.10 13.36 -9.28
CA GLN A 156 -17.71 12.08 -9.63
C GLN A 156 -16.65 11.05 -9.99
N VAL A 157 -16.76 9.86 -9.40
CA VAL A 157 -15.90 8.72 -9.70
C VAL A 157 -16.56 7.87 -10.78
N ASN A 158 -15.90 7.76 -11.94
CA ASN A 158 -16.27 6.85 -13.01
C ASN A 158 -15.42 5.59 -12.87
N ILE A 159 -16.06 4.44 -12.75
CA ILE A 159 -15.42 3.15 -12.53
C ILE A 159 -15.40 2.40 -13.86
N GLY A 160 -14.22 1.98 -14.29
CA GLY A 160 -14.05 1.16 -15.49
C GLY A 160 -14.36 -0.32 -15.24
N ASP A 161 -14.04 -1.15 -16.22
CA ASP A 161 -14.20 -2.59 -16.12
C ASP A 161 -13.29 -3.19 -15.02
N ALA A 162 -13.77 -4.28 -14.42
CA ALA A 162 -13.00 -4.99 -13.40
C ALA A 162 -11.72 -5.60 -14.00
N LEU A 163 -10.58 -5.31 -13.37
CA LEU A 163 -9.27 -5.86 -13.73
C LEU A 163 -9.03 -7.21 -13.04
N VAL A 164 -9.23 -7.26 -11.74
CA VAL A 164 -9.08 -8.46 -10.90
C VAL A 164 -10.30 -8.57 -10.00
N LYS A 165 -10.83 -9.78 -9.81
CA LYS A 165 -11.99 -10.05 -8.93
C LYS A 165 -11.56 -10.91 -7.75
N GLY A 166 -12.25 -10.74 -6.63
CA GLY A 166 -12.03 -11.43 -5.38
C GLY A 166 -11.41 -10.54 -4.31
N GLN A 167 -11.10 -11.13 -3.17
CA GLN A 167 -10.52 -10.44 -2.03
C GLN A 167 -9.20 -9.74 -2.40
N GLN A 168 -9.03 -8.54 -1.94
CA GLN A 168 -7.85 -7.69 -2.16
C GLN A 168 -7.27 -7.24 -0.82
N ASN A 169 -5.96 -7.05 -0.73
CA ASN A 169 -5.33 -6.48 0.46
C ASN A 169 -5.21 -4.96 0.30
N TYR A 170 -5.58 -4.22 1.34
CA TYR A 170 -5.35 -2.78 1.44
C TYR A 170 -3.99 -2.46 2.05
N MET A 171 -3.48 -3.35 2.89
CA MET A 171 -2.24 -3.18 3.65
C MET A 171 -1.57 -4.53 3.88
N ALA A 172 -0.26 -4.57 3.67
CA ALA A 172 0.61 -5.70 3.96
C ALA A 172 1.96 -5.21 4.51
#